data_1b900b7e0508c9523e193317903c336f
#
_entry.id   1b900b7e0508c9523e193317903c336f
#
_cell.length_a   1.000
_cell.length_b   1.000
_cell.length_c   1.000
_cell.angle_alpha   90.00
_cell.angle_beta   90.00
_cell.angle_gamma   90.00
#
_symmetry.space_group_name_H-M   'P 1'
#
loop_
_entity.id
_entity.type
_entity.pdbx_description
1 polymer ?
#
loop_
_entity_poly.entity_id
_entity_poly.type
_entity_poly.pdbx_seq_one_letter_code
_entity_poly.pdbx_strand_id
1 'polypeptide(L)'
;MTYARPARDSRPGPHTVSVVAHRGASEDAPEHTLAAYRKAIEDGADALECDVRLTADGHLVCVHDRRVNRTSNGRGAVSALELSDLAALDFGSWKGRATDKEEPDRDSRDSVSVLTLERLLELVADAGRRIELAIETKHPTRWAGQVEDRLLALLRRYGLDTPPPGEPSPVRVMSFSARSLHRIHSGAPAIPTVYLMQFVLPRHRDGQLPPGVRIAGPSIRIVRNHPDYVARLQREGHRVHVWTVDDPKDVDLCVRLGVDALITNRPKRVLSQLGR
;
A
#
# COMPACT_ATOMS: atom_id res chain seq x y z
N MET A 1 -45.18 18.72 -13.17
CA MET A 1 -44.57 17.45 -13.62
C MET A 1 -43.44 17.11 -12.64
N THR A 2 -43.73 16.17 -11.76
CA THR A 2 -42.86 15.78 -10.65
C THR A 2 -41.96 14.66 -11.15
N TYR A 3 -40.63 14.90 -11.22
CA TYR A 3 -39.68 13.89 -11.56
C TYR A 3 -39.52 12.93 -10.36
N ALA A 4 -40.00 11.70 -10.52
CA ALA A 4 -39.77 10.61 -9.59
C ALA A 4 -38.30 10.22 -9.62
N ARG A 5 -37.60 10.25 -8.47
CA ARG A 5 -36.28 9.67 -8.27
C ARG A 5 -36.40 8.14 -8.40
N PRO A 6 -35.55 7.47 -9.22
CA PRO A 6 -35.55 6.02 -9.21
C PRO A 6 -34.95 5.54 -7.86
N ALA A 7 -35.69 4.64 -7.22
CA ALA A 7 -35.25 3.94 -6.02
C ALA A 7 -33.97 3.16 -6.33
N ARG A 8 -32.91 3.42 -5.55
CA ARG A 8 -31.72 2.55 -5.48
C ARG A 8 -32.10 1.29 -4.72
N ASP A 9 -32.59 0.30 -5.45
CA ASP A 9 -32.59 -1.07 -4.98
C ASP A 9 -31.37 -1.76 -5.58
N SER A 10 -30.27 -1.72 -4.86
CA SER A 10 -29.11 -2.59 -5.09
C SER A 10 -28.55 -2.97 -3.72
N ARG A 11 -29.07 -4.09 -3.19
CA ARG A 11 -28.33 -4.84 -2.19
C ARG A 11 -26.98 -5.16 -2.82
N PRO A 12 -25.85 -4.72 -2.27
CA PRO A 12 -24.56 -5.15 -2.78
C PRO A 12 -24.50 -6.68 -2.61
N GLY A 13 -24.09 -7.37 -3.67
CA GLY A 13 -23.66 -8.76 -3.56
C GLY A 13 -22.60 -8.88 -2.46
N PRO A 14 -22.23 -10.09 -2.00
CA PRO A 14 -21.32 -10.26 -0.87
C PRO A 14 -20.09 -9.40 -1.09
N HIS A 15 -19.86 -8.43 -0.19
CA HIS A 15 -18.75 -7.50 -0.25
C HIS A 15 -17.47 -8.32 -0.09
N THR A 16 -16.79 -8.60 -1.20
CA THR A 16 -15.51 -9.32 -1.16
C THR A 16 -14.46 -8.33 -0.66
N VAL A 17 -14.02 -8.49 0.58
CA VAL A 17 -12.95 -7.68 1.15
C VAL A 17 -11.64 -7.91 0.40
N SER A 18 -10.95 -6.83 0.00
CA SER A 18 -9.66 -6.91 -0.70
C SER A 18 -8.54 -7.26 0.27
N VAL A 19 -7.68 -8.21 -0.08
CA VAL A 19 -6.47 -8.57 0.68
C VAL A 19 -5.26 -7.90 0.04
N VAL A 20 -4.63 -7.01 0.81
CA VAL A 20 -3.49 -6.18 0.37
C VAL A 20 -2.24 -6.66 1.09
N ALA A 21 -1.24 -7.11 0.34
CA ALA A 21 0.01 -7.59 0.89
C ALA A 21 0.92 -6.43 1.32
N HIS A 22 1.04 -6.20 2.64
CA HIS A 22 1.82 -5.14 3.26
C HIS A 22 3.31 -5.35 3.05
N ARG A 23 3.93 -4.56 2.18
CA ARG A 23 5.34 -4.68 1.76
C ARG A 23 5.64 -6.04 1.11
N GLY A 24 4.65 -6.62 0.42
CA GLY A 24 4.67 -8.00 -0.06
C GLY A 24 4.18 -9.01 1.00
N ALA A 25 4.45 -10.30 0.80
CA ALA A 25 4.25 -11.35 1.80
C ALA A 25 5.34 -11.24 2.88
N SER A 26 5.32 -10.13 3.63
CA SER A 26 6.43 -9.70 4.48
C SER A 26 6.63 -10.54 5.75
N GLU A 27 5.69 -11.43 6.09
CA GLU A 27 5.95 -12.46 7.12
C GLU A 27 6.88 -13.56 6.59
N ASP A 28 6.71 -13.96 5.33
CA ASP A 28 7.39 -15.11 4.74
C ASP A 28 8.73 -14.73 4.07
N ALA A 29 8.83 -13.51 3.50
CA ALA A 29 10.01 -13.00 2.81
C ALA A 29 10.41 -11.62 3.33
N PRO A 30 11.66 -11.16 3.10
CA PRO A 30 12.09 -9.81 3.51
C PRO A 30 11.22 -8.73 2.87
N GLU A 31 10.70 -7.81 3.70
CA GLU A 31 9.82 -6.72 3.25
C GLU A 31 10.45 -5.92 2.11
N HIS A 32 9.62 -5.46 1.15
CA HIS A 32 10.03 -4.63 0.02
C HIS A 32 11.05 -5.26 -0.93
N THR A 33 11.17 -6.59 -0.96
CA THR A 33 11.97 -7.32 -1.96
C THR A 33 11.10 -7.87 -3.08
N LEU A 34 11.69 -8.10 -4.26
CA LEU A 34 10.98 -8.79 -5.35
C LEU A 34 10.44 -10.16 -4.90
N ALA A 35 11.20 -10.89 -4.06
CA ALA A 35 10.78 -12.18 -3.51
C ALA A 35 9.48 -12.05 -2.71
N ALA A 36 9.36 -11.04 -1.84
CA ALA A 36 8.15 -10.81 -1.05
C ALA A 36 6.93 -10.46 -1.93
N TYR A 37 7.13 -9.69 -3.00
CA TYR A 37 6.04 -9.31 -3.90
C TYR A 37 5.63 -10.45 -4.84
N ARG A 38 6.58 -11.20 -5.41
CA ARG A 38 6.29 -12.42 -6.19
C ARG A 38 5.48 -13.40 -5.36
N LYS A 39 5.94 -13.67 -4.13
CA LYS A 39 5.21 -14.54 -3.22
C LYS A 39 3.80 -14.05 -2.92
N ALA A 40 3.59 -12.76 -2.70
CA ALA A 40 2.27 -12.19 -2.47
C ALA A 40 1.34 -12.38 -3.69
N ILE A 41 1.88 -12.25 -4.92
CA ILE A 41 1.16 -12.50 -6.17
C ILE A 41 0.78 -13.99 -6.28
N GLU A 42 1.72 -14.89 -6.00
CA GLU A 42 1.51 -16.35 -6.01
C GLU A 42 0.50 -16.79 -4.94
N ASP A 43 0.53 -16.18 -3.77
CA ASP A 43 -0.41 -16.43 -2.68
C ASP A 43 -1.85 -15.94 -3.00
N GLY A 44 -2.04 -15.19 -4.09
CA GLY A 44 -3.35 -14.72 -4.54
C GLY A 44 -3.78 -13.35 -4.03
N ALA A 45 -2.88 -12.53 -3.46
CA ALA A 45 -3.21 -11.19 -2.98
C ALA A 45 -3.87 -10.34 -4.07
N ASP A 46 -4.93 -9.59 -3.72
CA ASP A 46 -5.65 -8.71 -4.66
C ASP A 46 -4.84 -7.46 -4.99
N ALA A 47 -4.05 -7.00 -4.03
CA ALA A 47 -3.22 -5.81 -4.17
C ALA A 47 -1.90 -5.97 -3.40
N LEU A 48 -0.91 -5.20 -3.83
CA LEU A 48 0.37 -5.04 -3.14
C LEU A 48 0.44 -3.66 -2.52
N GLU A 49 1.03 -3.57 -1.35
CA GLU A 49 1.32 -2.28 -0.72
C GLU A 49 2.83 -2.05 -0.70
N CYS A 50 3.26 -0.81 -0.92
CA CYS A 50 4.65 -0.41 -0.85
C CYS A 50 4.83 1.00 -0.27
N ASP A 51 5.96 1.17 0.45
CA ASP A 51 6.41 2.45 1.01
C ASP A 51 7.46 3.08 0.09
N VAL A 52 7.24 4.30 -0.42
CA VAL A 52 8.22 4.94 -1.30
C VAL A 52 8.97 6.08 -0.64
N ARG A 53 10.28 6.09 -0.89
CA ARG A 53 11.22 7.16 -0.52
C ARG A 53 12.06 7.58 -1.71
N LEU A 54 12.56 8.80 -1.65
CA LEU A 54 13.41 9.36 -2.69
C LEU A 54 14.89 9.24 -2.28
N THR A 55 15.73 8.73 -3.18
CA THR A 55 17.19 8.69 -3.05
C THR A 55 17.81 10.08 -3.25
N ALA A 56 19.11 10.22 -3.03
CA ALA A 56 19.84 11.48 -3.23
C ALA A 56 19.79 11.94 -4.70
N ASP A 57 19.84 11.02 -5.63
CA ASP A 57 19.82 11.22 -7.10
C ASP A 57 18.40 11.13 -7.69
N GLY A 58 17.35 11.06 -6.86
CA GLY A 58 15.96 11.26 -7.27
C GLY A 58 15.21 10.03 -7.76
N HIS A 59 15.66 8.82 -7.42
CA HIS A 59 14.93 7.58 -7.68
C HIS A 59 13.95 7.25 -6.55
N LEU A 60 12.78 6.69 -6.91
CA LEU A 60 11.81 6.16 -5.95
C LEU A 60 12.16 4.72 -5.62
N VAL A 61 12.48 4.45 -4.34
CA VAL A 61 12.80 3.12 -3.83
C VAL A 61 11.80 2.68 -2.77
N CYS A 62 11.52 1.37 -2.73
CA CYS A 62 10.62 0.76 -1.76
C CYS A 62 11.37 0.49 -0.44
N VAL A 63 11.25 1.42 0.52
CA VAL A 63 11.87 1.33 1.85
C VAL A 63 10.98 2.01 2.89
N HIS A 64 10.59 1.29 3.94
CA HIS A 64 9.74 1.85 4.99
C HIS A 64 10.46 2.90 5.83
N ASP A 65 11.61 2.56 6.39
CA ASP A 65 12.32 3.40 7.33
C ASP A 65 13.03 4.56 6.65
N ARG A 66 13.25 5.65 7.38
CA ARG A 66 14.07 6.76 6.88
C ARG A 66 15.52 6.35 6.61
N ARG A 67 16.01 5.32 7.30
CA ARG A 67 17.37 4.80 7.22
C ARG A 67 17.36 3.33 6.83
N VAL A 68 18.35 2.89 6.08
CA VAL A 68 18.47 1.51 5.59
C VAL A 68 18.91 0.50 6.66
N ASN A 69 19.27 0.97 7.84
CA ASN A 69 19.97 0.19 8.89
C ASN A 69 19.23 -1.07 9.38
N ARG A 70 17.89 -1.07 9.38
CA ARG A 70 17.08 -2.21 9.87
C ARG A 70 16.95 -3.32 8.83
N THR A 71 16.81 -2.95 7.59
CA THR A 71 16.47 -3.87 6.49
C THR A 71 17.59 -4.07 5.49
N SER A 72 18.83 -3.63 5.82
CA SER A 72 20.00 -3.90 4.99
C SER A 72 21.26 -4.07 5.83
N ASN A 73 22.34 -4.54 5.20
CA ASN A 73 23.68 -4.58 5.77
C ASN A 73 24.38 -3.21 5.77
N GLY A 74 23.73 -2.17 5.21
CA GLY A 74 24.26 -0.82 5.14
C GLY A 74 23.79 0.11 6.25
N ARG A 75 24.23 1.37 6.18
CA ARG A 75 23.86 2.44 7.11
C ARG A 75 23.67 3.74 6.38
N GLY A 76 22.73 4.55 6.82
CA GLY A 76 22.52 5.89 6.26
C GLY A 76 21.03 6.19 6.02
N ALA A 77 20.73 7.45 5.76
CA ALA A 77 19.40 7.85 5.35
C ALA A 77 19.22 7.59 3.84
N VAL A 78 18.09 7.04 3.42
CA VAL A 78 17.78 6.80 2.00
C VAL A 78 18.01 8.07 1.16
N SER A 79 17.57 9.23 1.67
CA SER A 79 17.72 10.53 0.98
C SER A 79 19.15 11.08 0.91
N ALA A 80 20.13 10.40 1.46
CA ALA A 80 21.54 10.78 1.43
C ALA A 80 22.41 9.77 0.65
N LEU A 81 21.81 8.69 0.13
CA LEU A 81 22.45 7.66 -0.66
C LEU A 81 21.92 7.72 -2.10
N GLU A 82 22.79 7.51 -3.06
CA GLU A 82 22.40 7.34 -4.46
C GLU A 82 21.86 5.93 -4.71
N LEU A 83 21.15 5.73 -5.82
CA LEU A 83 20.62 4.40 -6.16
C LEU A 83 21.74 3.36 -6.28
N SER A 84 22.89 3.75 -6.82
CA SER A 84 24.09 2.89 -6.93
C SER A 84 24.61 2.41 -5.56
N ASP A 85 24.60 3.29 -4.55
CA ASP A 85 24.99 2.95 -3.18
C ASP A 85 24.03 1.93 -2.58
N LEU A 86 22.72 2.15 -2.79
CA LEU A 86 21.67 1.27 -2.29
C LEU A 86 21.68 -0.09 -2.99
N ALA A 87 21.96 -0.13 -4.30
CA ALA A 87 22.02 -1.36 -5.08
C ALA A 87 23.19 -2.27 -4.68
N ALA A 88 24.24 -1.70 -4.06
CA ALA A 88 25.36 -2.46 -3.51
C ALA A 88 25.04 -3.12 -2.14
N LEU A 89 23.91 -2.80 -1.51
CA LEU A 89 23.51 -3.33 -0.22
C LEU A 89 22.62 -4.57 -0.36
N ASP A 90 22.68 -5.42 0.66
CA ASP A 90 21.81 -6.57 0.80
C ASP A 90 20.61 -6.23 1.67
N PHE A 91 19.41 -6.25 1.07
CA PHE A 91 18.11 -6.01 1.73
C PHE A 91 17.36 -7.31 2.08
N GLY A 92 17.96 -8.48 1.88
CA GLY A 92 17.33 -9.78 2.11
C GLY A 92 17.81 -10.50 3.37
N SER A 93 19.12 -10.52 3.62
CA SER A 93 19.75 -11.40 4.62
C SER A 93 19.40 -11.06 6.08
N TRP A 94 18.87 -9.88 6.37
CA TRP A 94 18.53 -9.46 7.74
C TRP A 94 17.39 -10.29 8.36
N LYS A 95 16.55 -10.92 7.54
CA LYS A 95 15.41 -11.73 8.00
C LYS A 95 15.79 -13.19 8.31
N GLY A 96 17.04 -13.58 8.09
CA GLY A 96 17.48 -14.97 8.14
C GLY A 96 17.19 -15.67 6.81
N ARG A 97 18.10 -16.49 6.32
CA ARG A 97 17.82 -17.36 5.19
C ARG A 97 16.74 -18.34 5.61
N ALA A 98 15.62 -18.38 4.89
CA ALA A 98 14.83 -19.60 4.82
C ALA A 98 15.85 -20.70 4.44
N THR A 99 15.96 -21.69 5.30
CA THR A 99 16.90 -22.79 5.17
C THR A 99 16.82 -23.37 3.77
N ASP A 100 17.85 -23.15 2.92
CA ASP A 100 18.41 -24.24 2.12
C ASP A 100 19.69 -23.76 1.41
N LYS A 101 20.66 -24.64 1.43
CA LYS A 101 22.03 -24.49 0.97
C LYS A 101 22.06 -24.58 -0.57
N GLU A 102 21.74 -23.51 -1.27
CA GLU A 102 22.11 -23.37 -2.68
C GLU A 102 22.87 -22.04 -2.86
N GLU A 103 23.97 -22.10 -3.60
CA GLU A 103 24.76 -20.92 -3.95
C GLU A 103 23.87 -19.89 -4.67
N PRO A 104 24.01 -18.60 -4.36
CA PRO A 104 23.15 -17.59 -4.94
C PRO A 104 23.37 -17.46 -6.45
N ASP A 105 22.43 -17.95 -7.24
CA ASP A 105 22.36 -17.67 -8.66
C ASP A 105 22.15 -16.17 -8.91
N ARG A 106 22.42 -15.67 -10.12
CA ARG A 106 22.26 -14.24 -10.47
C ARG A 106 20.85 -13.72 -10.17
N ASP A 107 19.84 -14.55 -10.33
CA ASP A 107 18.44 -14.27 -9.96
C ASP A 107 18.26 -14.04 -8.45
N SER A 108 19.13 -14.60 -7.60
CA SER A 108 19.09 -14.42 -6.14
C SER A 108 19.60 -13.04 -5.68
N ARG A 109 20.51 -12.41 -6.42
CA ARG A 109 21.00 -11.05 -6.12
C ARG A 109 19.94 -9.99 -6.39
N ASP A 110 19.21 -10.10 -7.49
CA ASP A 110 18.10 -9.20 -7.82
C ASP A 110 16.97 -9.34 -6.79
N SER A 111 16.79 -10.52 -6.20
CA SER A 111 15.74 -10.77 -5.20
C SER A 111 16.00 -10.13 -3.85
N VAL A 112 17.24 -9.74 -3.54
CA VAL A 112 17.67 -9.15 -2.26
C VAL A 112 18.20 -7.71 -2.39
N SER A 113 18.30 -7.18 -3.59
CA SER A 113 18.69 -5.79 -3.85
C SER A 113 17.58 -4.80 -3.48
N VAL A 114 17.95 -3.51 -3.34
CA VAL A 114 16.95 -2.46 -3.16
C VAL A 114 15.97 -2.47 -4.33
N LEU A 115 14.68 -2.46 -4.03
CA LEU A 115 13.64 -2.45 -5.04
C LEU A 115 13.27 -1.01 -5.40
N THR A 116 13.37 -0.65 -6.67
CA THR A 116 12.79 0.60 -7.18
C THR A 116 11.29 0.43 -7.42
N LEU A 117 10.53 1.53 -7.30
CA LEU A 117 9.10 1.51 -7.64
C LEU A 117 8.89 1.14 -9.11
N GLU A 118 9.77 1.57 -10.00
CA GLU A 118 9.73 1.21 -11.42
C GLU A 118 9.77 -0.30 -11.62
N ARG A 119 10.69 -0.99 -10.95
CA ARG A 119 10.80 -2.46 -11.02
C ARG A 119 9.57 -3.17 -10.43
N LEU A 120 8.95 -2.59 -9.39
CA LEU A 120 7.69 -3.11 -8.86
C LEU A 120 6.53 -2.92 -9.85
N LEU A 121 6.46 -1.79 -10.56
CA LEU A 121 5.45 -1.56 -11.60
C LEU A 121 5.59 -2.58 -12.75
N GLU A 122 6.82 -2.88 -13.17
CA GLU A 122 7.10 -3.92 -14.17
C GLU A 122 6.61 -5.30 -13.69
N LEU A 123 6.95 -5.68 -12.46
CA LEU A 123 6.47 -6.94 -11.87
C LEU A 123 4.94 -7.05 -11.88
N VAL A 124 4.25 -5.97 -11.54
CA VAL A 124 2.78 -5.93 -11.54
C VAL A 124 2.21 -6.02 -12.96
N ALA A 125 2.83 -5.36 -13.93
CA ALA A 125 2.43 -5.43 -15.33
C ALA A 125 2.56 -6.87 -15.90
N ASP A 126 3.58 -7.60 -15.46
CA ASP A 126 3.88 -8.97 -15.91
C ASP A 126 3.13 -10.07 -15.11
N ALA A 127 2.30 -9.70 -14.15
CA ALA A 127 1.67 -10.65 -13.22
C ALA A 127 0.63 -11.61 -13.86
N GLY A 128 0.26 -11.41 -15.13
CA GLY A 128 -0.72 -12.24 -15.85
C GLY A 128 -2.16 -12.13 -15.33
N ARG A 129 -2.41 -11.34 -14.29
CA ARG A 129 -3.72 -11.02 -13.74
C ARG A 129 -3.74 -9.58 -13.22
N ARG A 130 -4.91 -9.02 -12.99
CA ARG A 130 -5.02 -7.70 -12.37
C ARG A 130 -4.54 -7.74 -10.93
N ILE A 131 -3.53 -6.93 -10.63
CA ILE A 131 -3.02 -6.63 -9.29
C ILE A 131 -3.12 -5.13 -9.08
N GLU A 132 -3.70 -4.71 -7.96
CA GLU A 132 -3.72 -3.30 -7.60
C GLU A 132 -2.47 -2.92 -6.79
N LEU A 133 -2.08 -1.64 -6.84
CA LEU A 133 -0.99 -1.09 -6.04
C LEU A 133 -1.50 -0.03 -5.06
N ALA A 134 -1.10 -0.17 -3.80
CA ALA A 134 -1.29 0.82 -2.75
C ALA A 134 0.08 1.40 -2.39
N ILE A 135 0.35 2.64 -2.81
CA ILE A 135 1.67 3.27 -2.71
C ILE A 135 1.65 4.29 -1.58
N GLU A 136 2.38 4.05 -0.48
CA GLU A 136 2.51 5.02 0.61
C GLU A 136 3.67 5.99 0.33
N THR A 137 3.38 7.29 0.29
CA THR A 137 4.40 8.34 0.32
C THR A 137 4.83 8.61 1.77
N LYS A 138 6.08 8.31 2.10
CA LYS A 138 6.62 8.43 3.47
C LYS A 138 7.01 9.87 3.80
N HIS A 139 6.50 10.37 4.91
CA HIS A 139 6.78 11.72 5.45
C HIS A 139 7.28 11.65 6.91
N PRO A 140 8.03 12.68 7.40
CA PRO A 140 8.56 13.82 6.66
C PRO A 140 9.67 13.43 5.67
N THR A 141 9.82 14.20 4.59
CA THR A 141 10.90 14.03 3.62
C THR A 141 11.86 15.22 3.65
N ARG A 142 13.12 15.00 3.25
CA ARG A 142 14.08 16.07 3.01
C ARG A 142 13.64 16.96 1.83
N TRP A 143 12.91 16.36 0.88
CA TRP A 143 12.56 16.94 -0.42
C TRP A 143 11.06 17.22 -0.48
N ALA A 144 10.60 18.23 0.24
CA ALA A 144 9.17 18.56 0.34
C ALA A 144 8.49 18.66 -1.05
N GLY A 145 7.56 17.74 -1.34
CA GLY A 145 6.80 17.69 -2.59
C GLY A 145 7.45 16.91 -3.72
N GLN A 146 8.77 16.71 -3.72
CA GLN A 146 9.44 16.01 -4.81
C GLN A 146 9.11 14.52 -4.89
N VAL A 147 8.76 13.89 -3.76
CA VAL A 147 8.32 12.49 -3.76
C VAL A 147 7.04 12.34 -4.58
N GLU A 148 6.07 13.23 -4.36
CA GLU A 148 4.80 13.25 -5.08
C GLU A 148 5.01 13.58 -6.56
N ASP A 149 5.84 14.57 -6.87
CA ASP A 149 6.12 14.97 -8.27
C ASP A 149 6.78 13.82 -9.05
N ARG A 150 7.77 13.13 -8.44
CA ARG A 150 8.42 11.97 -9.05
C ARG A 150 7.47 10.79 -9.18
N LEU A 151 6.63 10.54 -8.16
CA LEU A 151 5.61 9.50 -8.21
C LEU A 151 4.63 9.74 -9.36
N LEU A 152 4.08 10.94 -9.47
CA LEU A 152 3.15 11.30 -10.54
C LEU A 152 3.80 11.21 -11.93
N ALA A 153 5.05 11.66 -12.07
CA ALA A 153 5.79 11.52 -13.34
C ALA A 153 5.98 10.05 -13.72
N LEU A 154 6.31 9.18 -12.75
CA LEU A 154 6.46 7.76 -12.99
C LEU A 154 5.13 7.11 -13.38
N LEU A 155 4.05 7.37 -12.63
CA LEU A 155 2.72 6.83 -12.93
C LEU A 155 2.21 7.25 -14.31
N ARG A 156 2.44 8.50 -14.74
CA ARG A 156 2.14 8.97 -16.11
C ARG A 156 2.90 8.18 -17.17
N ARG A 157 4.19 7.93 -16.95
CA ARG A 157 5.01 7.16 -17.89
C ARG A 157 4.47 5.74 -18.10
N TYR A 158 3.84 5.16 -17.08
CA TYR A 158 3.19 3.84 -17.16
C TYR A 158 1.68 3.90 -17.50
N GLY A 159 1.13 5.09 -17.76
CA GLY A 159 -0.29 5.28 -18.09
C GLY A 159 -1.24 4.98 -16.92
N LEU A 160 -0.76 5.09 -15.68
CA LEU A 160 -1.48 4.71 -14.46
C LEU A 160 -2.15 5.91 -13.75
N ASP A 161 -1.88 7.14 -14.19
CA ASP A 161 -2.44 8.37 -13.62
C ASP A 161 -3.87 8.67 -14.11
N THR A 162 -4.26 8.09 -15.24
CA THR A 162 -5.58 8.29 -15.84
C THR A 162 -6.12 6.94 -16.31
N PRO A 163 -6.89 6.21 -15.49
CA PRO A 163 -7.47 4.94 -15.88
C PRO A 163 -8.49 5.14 -17.03
N PRO A 164 -8.76 4.12 -17.85
CA PRO A 164 -9.78 4.17 -18.88
C PRO A 164 -11.16 4.56 -18.30
N PRO A 165 -12.01 5.26 -19.06
CA PRO A 165 -13.35 5.63 -18.61
C PRO A 165 -14.15 4.42 -18.14
N GLY A 166 -14.71 4.50 -16.93
CA GLY A 166 -15.51 3.41 -16.33
C GLY A 166 -14.70 2.32 -15.64
N GLU A 167 -13.39 2.34 -15.72
CA GLU A 167 -12.53 1.40 -15.01
C GLU A 167 -11.98 2.00 -13.71
N PRO A 168 -11.93 1.22 -12.61
CA PRO A 168 -11.28 1.68 -11.39
C PRO A 168 -9.77 1.80 -11.59
N SER A 169 -9.15 2.81 -10.98
CA SER A 169 -7.70 2.97 -11.01
C SER A 169 -7.00 1.72 -10.46
N PRO A 170 -5.97 1.19 -11.15
CA PRO A 170 -5.18 0.07 -10.64
C PRO A 170 -4.22 0.50 -9.53
N VAL A 171 -4.07 1.80 -9.30
CA VAL A 171 -3.22 2.35 -8.24
C VAL A 171 -4.00 3.24 -7.30
N ARG A 172 -3.60 3.29 -6.03
CA ARG A 172 -4.02 4.26 -5.03
C ARG A 172 -2.82 4.77 -4.26
N VAL A 173 -2.86 6.03 -3.85
CA VAL A 173 -1.76 6.63 -3.07
C VAL A 173 -2.20 6.82 -1.63
N MET A 174 -1.36 6.37 -0.70
CA MET A 174 -1.61 6.43 0.73
C MET A 174 -0.62 7.38 1.41
N SER A 175 -1.04 8.07 2.45
CA SER A 175 -0.14 8.87 3.29
C SER A 175 -0.77 9.23 4.62
N PHE A 176 0.08 9.42 5.64
CA PHE A 176 -0.28 10.12 6.89
C PHE A 176 -0.32 11.64 6.71
N SER A 177 0.21 12.15 5.61
CA SER A 177 0.27 13.58 5.30
C SER A 177 -0.89 14.01 4.41
N ALA A 178 -1.87 14.73 4.98
CA ALA A 178 -2.95 15.33 4.20
C ALA A 178 -2.44 16.25 3.08
N ARG A 179 -1.28 16.92 3.29
CA ARG A 179 -0.65 17.76 2.27
C ARG A 179 -0.13 16.94 1.09
N SER A 180 0.45 15.76 1.35
CA SER A 180 0.88 14.83 0.31
C SER A 180 -0.31 14.37 -0.54
N LEU A 181 -1.39 13.93 0.12
CA LEU A 181 -2.62 13.48 -0.57
C LEU A 181 -3.25 14.62 -1.39
N HIS A 182 -3.23 15.85 -0.89
CA HIS A 182 -3.71 17.00 -1.63
C HIS A 182 -2.89 17.24 -2.92
N ARG A 183 -1.55 17.10 -2.87
CA ARG A 183 -0.69 17.22 -4.07
C ARG A 183 -1.00 16.13 -5.09
N ILE A 184 -1.13 14.88 -4.63
CA ILE A 184 -1.51 13.75 -5.51
C ILE A 184 -2.87 14.03 -6.16
N HIS A 185 -3.88 14.39 -5.37
CA HIS A 185 -5.22 14.67 -5.90
C HIS A 185 -5.24 15.83 -6.90
N SER A 186 -4.44 16.88 -6.63
CA SER A 186 -4.34 18.03 -7.55
C SER A 186 -3.62 17.68 -8.85
N GLY A 187 -2.63 16.79 -8.80
CA GLY A 187 -1.83 16.39 -9.97
C GLY A 187 -2.41 15.24 -10.80
N ALA A 188 -3.23 14.38 -10.17
CA ALA A 188 -3.90 13.23 -10.80
C ALA A 188 -5.20 12.90 -10.05
N PRO A 189 -6.30 13.63 -10.27
CA PRO A 189 -7.55 13.50 -9.51
C PRO A 189 -8.24 12.15 -9.69
N ALA A 190 -7.89 11.39 -10.72
CA ALA A 190 -8.41 10.05 -10.97
C ALA A 190 -7.77 8.97 -10.07
N ILE A 191 -6.63 9.26 -9.45
CA ILE A 191 -5.98 8.34 -8.51
C ILE A 191 -6.67 8.45 -7.15
N PRO A 192 -7.25 7.35 -6.61
CA PRO A 192 -7.80 7.34 -5.26
C PRO A 192 -6.72 7.60 -4.21
N THR A 193 -7.06 8.40 -3.20
CA THR A 193 -6.16 8.71 -2.08
C THR A 193 -6.67 8.11 -0.77
N VAL A 194 -5.76 7.58 0.05
CA VAL A 194 -6.05 6.95 1.35
C VAL A 194 -5.37 7.75 2.46
N TYR A 195 -6.16 8.27 3.40
CA TYR A 195 -5.61 8.94 4.57
C TYR A 195 -5.32 7.94 5.69
N LEU A 196 -4.03 7.70 5.94
CA LEU A 196 -3.57 6.79 6.98
C LEU A 196 -3.69 7.44 8.37
N MET A 197 -4.19 6.66 9.34
CA MET A 197 -4.41 7.12 10.71
C MET A 197 -3.85 6.14 11.73
N GLN A 198 -2.88 6.60 12.53
CA GLN A 198 -2.38 5.89 13.72
C GLN A 198 -3.26 6.16 14.94
N PHE A 199 -3.89 7.35 14.98
CA PHE A 199 -4.80 7.83 16.01
C PHE A 199 -5.93 8.62 15.37
N VAL A 200 -7.11 8.63 16.01
CA VAL A 200 -8.22 9.48 15.59
C VAL A 200 -7.99 10.89 16.14
N LEU A 201 -7.60 11.80 15.28
CA LEU A 201 -7.45 13.23 15.65
C LEU A 201 -8.83 13.86 15.95
N PRO A 202 -8.93 14.87 16.83
CA PRO A 202 -10.21 15.52 17.17
C PRO A 202 -11.04 15.94 15.96
N ARG A 203 -10.40 16.49 14.93
CA ARG A 203 -11.05 16.93 13.68
C ARG A 203 -11.58 15.83 12.78
N HIS A 204 -11.28 14.57 13.08
CA HIS A 204 -11.72 13.40 12.30
C HIS A 204 -12.60 12.44 13.13
N ARG A 205 -13.04 12.85 14.34
CA ARG A 205 -13.83 12.00 15.24
C ARG A 205 -15.22 11.68 14.71
N ASP A 206 -15.78 12.56 13.91
CA ASP A 206 -17.07 12.44 13.24
C ASP A 206 -17.03 11.59 11.96
N GLY A 207 -15.82 11.20 11.51
CA GLY A 207 -15.62 10.44 10.27
C GLY A 207 -15.20 11.32 9.08
N GLN A 208 -15.09 12.63 9.24
CA GLN A 208 -14.64 13.51 8.15
C GLN A 208 -13.17 13.29 7.82
N LEU A 209 -12.85 13.24 6.52
CA LEU A 209 -11.49 13.11 6.01
C LEU A 209 -10.99 14.44 5.39
N PRO A 210 -9.67 14.56 5.13
CA PRO A 210 -9.15 15.71 4.39
C PRO A 210 -9.85 15.87 3.03
N PRO A 211 -10.01 17.11 2.52
CA PRO A 211 -10.65 17.36 1.23
C PRO A 211 -10.05 16.52 0.08
N GLY A 212 -10.92 15.96 -0.76
CA GLY A 212 -10.53 15.11 -1.87
C GLY A 212 -10.22 13.64 -1.52
N VAL A 213 -10.09 13.32 -0.23
CA VAL A 213 -9.85 11.93 0.22
C VAL A 213 -11.18 11.18 0.35
N ARG A 214 -11.24 9.97 -0.19
CA ARG A 214 -12.42 9.10 -0.17
C ARG A 214 -12.22 7.78 0.56
N ILE A 215 -11.00 7.49 1.00
CA ILE A 215 -10.65 6.23 1.65
C ILE A 215 -9.94 6.53 2.98
N ALA A 216 -10.49 5.99 4.05
CA ALA A 216 -9.86 6.02 5.37
C ALA A 216 -8.93 4.83 5.54
N GLY A 217 -7.73 5.05 6.08
CA GLY A 217 -6.76 4.01 6.42
C GLY A 217 -6.48 3.94 7.93
N PRO A 218 -7.45 3.53 8.78
CA PRO A 218 -7.21 3.41 10.22
C PRO A 218 -6.31 2.22 10.53
N SER A 219 -5.43 2.38 11.54
CA SER A 219 -4.72 1.24 12.11
C SER A 219 -5.70 0.27 12.79
N ILE A 220 -5.37 -1.01 12.82
CA ILE A 220 -6.17 -2.03 13.52
C ILE A 220 -6.39 -1.69 15.00
N ARG A 221 -5.45 -0.97 15.62
CA ARG A 221 -5.60 -0.48 17.00
C ARG A 221 -6.79 0.47 17.14
N ILE A 222 -7.04 1.35 16.16
CA ILE A 222 -8.23 2.21 16.16
C ILE A 222 -9.48 1.36 16.08
N VAL A 223 -9.52 0.39 15.17
CA VAL A 223 -10.68 -0.46 14.94
C VAL A 223 -11.02 -1.32 16.17
N ARG A 224 -10.00 -1.89 16.82
CA ARG A 224 -10.19 -2.66 18.08
C ARG A 224 -10.77 -1.80 19.20
N ASN A 225 -10.24 -0.58 19.39
CA ASN A 225 -10.62 0.28 20.50
C ASN A 225 -11.91 1.06 20.24
N HIS A 226 -12.22 1.33 18.97
CA HIS A 226 -13.35 2.16 18.52
C HIS A 226 -14.01 1.56 17.27
N PRO A 227 -14.64 0.36 17.36
CA PRO A 227 -15.23 -0.30 16.18
C PRO A 227 -16.32 0.54 15.50
N ASP A 228 -17.08 1.34 16.25
CA ASP A 228 -18.09 2.27 15.71
C ASP A 228 -17.49 3.40 14.88
N TYR A 229 -16.19 3.61 14.92
CA TYR A 229 -15.54 4.58 14.05
C TYR A 229 -15.60 4.15 12.57
N VAL A 230 -15.55 2.85 12.30
CA VAL A 230 -15.74 2.30 10.94
C VAL A 230 -17.13 2.69 10.41
N ALA A 231 -18.18 2.50 11.20
CA ALA A 231 -19.53 2.88 10.80
C ALA A 231 -19.71 4.40 10.59
N ARG A 232 -18.95 5.23 11.34
CA ARG A 232 -18.95 6.70 11.11
C ARG A 232 -18.33 7.04 9.76
N LEU A 233 -17.16 6.46 9.45
CA LEU A 233 -16.50 6.65 8.15
C LEU A 233 -17.40 6.23 6.98
N GLN A 234 -18.05 5.07 7.11
CA GLN A 234 -18.96 4.55 6.08
C GLN A 234 -20.20 5.42 5.88
N ARG A 235 -20.77 6.01 6.96
CA ARG A 235 -21.91 6.96 6.88
C ARG A 235 -21.54 8.24 6.12
N GLU A 236 -20.28 8.68 6.23
CA GLU A 236 -19.75 9.82 5.45
C GLU A 236 -19.41 9.43 3.99
N GLY A 237 -19.68 8.17 3.61
CA GLY A 237 -19.46 7.67 2.25
C GLY A 237 -18.00 7.28 1.96
N HIS A 238 -17.18 7.09 3.00
CA HIS A 238 -15.80 6.67 2.86
C HIS A 238 -15.67 5.15 2.84
N ARG A 239 -14.76 4.65 1.99
CA ARG A 239 -14.24 3.28 2.08
C ARG A 239 -13.23 3.19 3.21
N VAL A 240 -13.03 1.97 3.76
CA VAL A 240 -12.16 1.74 4.91
C VAL A 240 -11.16 0.64 4.60
N HIS A 241 -9.87 0.99 4.61
CA HIS A 241 -8.73 0.06 4.43
C HIS A 241 -7.95 -0.04 5.74
N VAL A 242 -8.00 -1.18 6.42
CA VAL A 242 -7.42 -1.35 7.76
C VAL A 242 -6.01 -1.95 7.69
N TRP A 243 -5.06 -1.40 8.45
CA TRP A 243 -3.67 -1.84 8.56
C TRP A 243 -3.22 -1.93 10.02
N THR A 244 -2.32 -2.80 10.45
CA THR A 244 -1.91 -4.02 9.79
C THR A 244 -2.69 -5.16 10.42
N VAL A 245 -3.40 -5.94 9.62
CA VAL A 245 -4.36 -6.96 10.09
C VAL A 245 -3.75 -8.34 9.91
N ASP A 246 -3.12 -8.86 10.98
CA ASP A 246 -2.38 -10.12 10.95
C ASP A 246 -3.00 -11.19 11.87
N ASP A 247 -3.75 -10.77 12.90
CA ASP A 247 -4.41 -11.68 13.84
C ASP A 247 -5.76 -12.16 13.26
N PRO A 248 -6.07 -13.46 13.29
CA PRO A 248 -7.36 -13.99 12.81
C PRO A 248 -8.59 -13.31 13.43
N LYS A 249 -8.52 -12.94 14.72
CA LYS A 249 -9.62 -12.23 15.39
C LYS A 249 -9.86 -10.84 14.82
N ASP A 250 -8.80 -10.19 14.35
CA ASP A 250 -8.91 -8.88 13.69
C ASP A 250 -9.46 -9.01 12.29
N VAL A 251 -9.10 -10.06 11.56
CA VAL A 251 -9.70 -10.36 10.25
C VAL A 251 -11.21 -10.51 10.43
N ASP A 252 -11.66 -11.35 11.39
CA ASP A 252 -13.08 -11.54 11.67
C ASP A 252 -13.77 -10.24 12.10
N LEU A 253 -13.10 -9.42 12.93
CA LEU A 253 -13.63 -8.11 13.34
C LEU A 253 -13.83 -7.19 12.13
N CYS A 254 -12.82 -7.05 11.29
CA CYS A 254 -12.86 -6.20 10.11
C CYS A 254 -13.93 -6.67 9.11
N VAL A 255 -14.06 -7.98 8.87
CA VAL A 255 -15.10 -8.57 8.02
C VAL A 255 -16.49 -8.25 8.55
N ARG A 256 -16.73 -8.44 9.86
CA ARG A 256 -18.02 -8.10 10.49
C ARG A 256 -18.36 -6.61 10.38
N LEU A 257 -17.37 -5.75 10.41
CA LEU A 257 -17.55 -4.29 10.28
C LEU A 257 -17.70 -3.84 8.81
N GLY A 258 -17.57 -4.76 7.84
CA GLY A 258 -17.74 -4.46 6.43
C GLY A 258 -16.66 -3.51 5.88
N VAL A 259 -15.39 -3.67 6.28
CA VAL A 259 -14.29 -2.89 5.71
C VAL A 259 -13.99 -3.33 4.29
N ASP A 260 -13.44 -2.43 3.47
CA ASP A 260 -13.21 -2.67 2.04
C ASP A 260 -11.88 -3.38 1.75
N ALA A 261 -10.87 -3.20 2.61
CA ALA A 261 -9.56 -3.85 2.43
C ALA A 261 -8.86 -4.15 3.76
N LEU A 262 -8.13 -5.25 3.77
CA LEU A 262 -7.22 -5.68 4.84
C LEU A 262 -5.79 -5.61 4.33
N ILE A 263 -4.98 -4.75 4.95
CA ILE A 263 -3.54 -4.65 4.66
C ILE A 263 -2.83 -5.53 5.68
N THR A 264 -2.11 -6.57 5.22
CA THR A 264 -1.58 -7.65 6.05
C THR A 264 -0.18 -8.10 5.65
N ASN A 265 0.62 -8.53 6.63
CA ASN A 265 1.90 -9.19 6.38
C ASN A 265 1.74 -10.67 5.97
N ARG A 266 0.52 -11.22 6.09
CA ARG A 266 0.18 -12.64 5.97
C ARG A 266 -0.88 -12.90 4.90
N PRO A 267 -0.69 -12.47 3.64
CA PRO A 267 -1.76 -12.51 2.63
C PRO A 267 -2.34 -13.92 2.45
N LYS A 268 -1.52 -14.96 2.38
CA LYS A 268 -1.97 -16.35 2.25
C LYS A 268 -2.89 -16.78 3.38
N ARG A 269 -2.53 -16.47 4.63
CA ARG A 269 -3.32 -16.85 5.81
C ARG A 269 -4.67 -16.12 5.84
N VAL A 270 -4.67 -14.83 5.53
CA VAL A 270 -5.90 -14.04 5.47
C VAL A 270 -6.80 -14.52 4.36
N LEU A 271 -6.28 -14.79 3.15
CA LEU A 271 -7.06 -15.36 2.05
C LEU A 271 -7.67 -16.71 2.43
N SER A 272 -6.88 -17.62 3.02
CA SER A 272 -7.38 -18.91 3.50
C SER A 272 -8.50 -18.77 4.55
N GLN A 273 -8.39 -17.81 5.48
CA GLN A 273 -9.46 -17.54 6.47
C GLN A 273 -10.73 -17.00 5.82
N LEU A 274 -10.60 -16.28 4.69
CA LEU A 274 -11.72 -15.77 3.90
C LEU A 274 -12.30 -16.82 2.92
N GLY A 275 -11.77 -18.04 2.91
CA GLY A 275 -12.22 -19.12 2.02
C GLY A 275 -11.75 -18.96 0.57
N ARG A 276 -10.61 -18.31 0.38
CA ARG A 276 -10.02 -17.96 -0.93
C ARG A 276 -8.66 -18.61 -1.12
#